data_034afbdbff82c6f2b15b85d57c489c6e
#
_entry.id   034afbdbff82c6f2b15b85d57c489c6e
#
_cell.length_a   1.000
_cell.length_b   1.000
_cell.length_c   1.000
_cell.angle_alpha   90.00
_cell.angle_beta   90.00
_cell.angle_gamma   90.00
#
_symmetry.space_group_name_H-M   'P 1'
#
loop_
_entity.id
_entity.type
_entity.pdbx_description
1 polymer ?
#
loop_
_entity_poly.entity_id
_entity_poly.type
_entity_poly.pdbx_seq_one_letter_code
_entity_poly.pdbx_strand_id
1 'polypeptide(L)'
;MPYSMHRLFKLKEYKPGKLVLGTAQQRVADEALYAKGEKPDAIIDFPVSATDYEAVDVFNWQEEAAGMISQMEFVRRVDAASETVERYIREGEIIPDLIVPMSEHRTFKYFTEETLEKTADKFGWGLINDDNRKELFMEMIRQMDMSYSYKPVLIKAILTHADGKGRIKLDNIVEYFKKYYEDRRNNGLIVEKANSIFAKGGYTDKEAQRNILANPFKRFEDMQMLRHTKTLGIIEVDSTVWKKLTDEDKSEISRICEEKLEEYYKRFK
;
A
#
# COMPACT_ATOMS: atom_id res chain seq x y z
N MET A 1 10.82 23.34 10.93
CA MET A 1 11.77 22.29 10.55
C MET A 1 11.02 21.04 10.18
N PRO A 2 11.43 20.33 9.11
CA PRO A 2 10.82 19.05 8.78
C PRO A 2 10.94 18.05 9.91
N TYR A 3 9.90 17.29 10.14
CA TYR A 3 9.84 16.28 11.20
C TYR A 3 10.94 15.22 11.11
N SER A 4 11.41 14.95 9.89
CA SER A 4 12.53 14.04 9.61
C SER A 4 13.86 14.51 10.19
N MET A 5 14.12 15.81 10.17
CA MET A 5 15.33 16.39 10.73
C MET A 5 15.38 16.25 12.26
N HIS A 6 14.23 16.45 12.93
CA HIS A 6 14.12 16.21 14.35
C HIS A 6 14.50 14.77 14.74
N ARG A 7 14.09 13.79 13.93
CA ARG A 7 14.44 12.37 14.16
C ARG A 7 15.93 12.08 13.97
N LEU A 8 16.55 12.66 12.94
CA LEU A 8 17.97 12.44 12.67
C LEU A 8 18.86 12.94 13.82
N PHE A 9 18.56 14.10 14.37
CA PHE A 9 19.31 14.63 15.53
C PHE A 9 18.95 13.94 16.84
N LYS A 10 17.73 13.50 17.02
CA LYS A 10 17.30 12.78 18.22
C LYS A 10 17.96 11.40 18.35
N LEU A 11 18.45 10.82 17.26
CA LEU A 11 19.13 9.53 17.25
C LEU A 11 20.56 9.56 17.75
N LYS A 12 21.17 10.76 17.82
CA LYS A 12 22.46 10.89 18.49
C LYS A 12 22.15 11.15 19.96
N GLU A 13 22.38 10.13 20.75
CA GLU A 13 22.14 10.10 22.18
C GLU A 13 22.35 11.44 22.85
N TYR A 14 21.24 12.11 23.18
CA TYR A 14 21.28 13.29 24.01
C TYR A 14 21.70 12.84 25.41
N LYS A 15 22.89 13.26 25.80
CA LYS A 15 23.35 13.11 27.19
C LYS A 15 23.19 14.46 27.87
N PRO A 16 22.63 14.52 29.10
CA PRO A 16 22.67 15.72 29.88
C PRO A 16 24.10 16.26 29.90
N GLY A 17 24.24 17.55 29.61
CA GLY A 17 25.55 18.17 29.55
C GLY A 17 26.19 18.29 28.18
N LYS A 18 25.55 17.81 27.09
CA LYS A 18 25.97 18.08 25.72
C LYS A 18 24.88 18.82 24.97
N LEU A 19 25.20 19.96 24.42
CA LEU A 19 24.29 20.65 23.53
C LEU A 19 24.21 19.85 22.25
N VAL A 20 23.04 19.29 21.97
CA VAL A 20 22.76 18.66 20.71
C VAL A 20 22.00 19.67 19.87
N LEU A 21 22.49 19.90 18.66
CA LEU A 21 21.80 20.70 17.68
C LEU A 21 20.46 20.05 17.39
N GLY A 22 19.41 20.66 17.85
CA GLY A 22 18.09 20.09 17.75
C GLY A 22 17.06 21.10 17.30
N THR A 23 15.87 20.62 17.28
CA THR A 23 14.67 21.43 17.07
C THR A 23 14.42 22.37 18.24
N ALA A 24 13.44 23.26 18.11
CA ALA A 24 12.98 24.08 19.21
C ALA A 24 12.61 23.27 20.46
N GLN A 25 12.07 22.08 20.27
CA GLN A 25 11.74 21.16 21.37
C GLN A 25 12.99 20.69 22.14
N GLN A 26 14.09 20.45 21.44
CA GLN A 26 15.35 20.08 22.07
C GLN A 26 15.91 21.24 22.90
N ARG A 27 15.83 22.45 22.40
CA ARG A 27 16.25 23.65 23.17
C ARG A 27 15.44 23.82 24.45
N VAL A 28 14.13 23.63 24.39
CA VAL A 28 13.27 23.67 25.60
C VAL A 28 13.68 22.59 26.60
N ALA A 29 14.04 21.38 26.13
CA ALA A 29 14.52 20.34 27.03
C ALA A 29 15.89 20.70 27.66
N ASP A 30 16.79 21.29 26.86
CA ASP A 30 18.10 21.76 27.34
C ASP A 30 17.93 22.87 28.41
N GLU A 31 17.07 23.84 28.17
CA GLU A 31 16.75 24.89 29.13
C GLU A 31 16.15 24.32 30.42
N ALA A 32 15.30 23.31 30.34
CA ALA A 32 14.74 22.64 31.51
C ALA A 32 15.82 21.87 32.30
N LEU A 33 16.83 21.31 31.67
CA LEU A 33 17.97 20.71 32.36
C LEU A 33 18.86 21.75 33.02
N TYR A 34 19.12 22.88 32.38
CA TYR A 34 19.83 24.01 32.99
C TYR A 34 19.11 24.54 34.23
N ALA A 35 17.80 24.64 34.15
CA ALA A 35 16.99 25.08 35.31
C ALA A 35 17.10 24.13 36.51
N LYS A 36 17.44 22.85 36.28
CA LYS A 36 17.72 21.84 37.31
C LYS A 36 19.16 21.86 37.80
N GLY A 37 19.99 22.77 37.30
CA GLY A 37 21.41 22.86 37.66
C GLY A 37 22.35 21.92 36.94
N GLU A 38 21.86 21.19 35.93
CA GLU A 38 22.69 20.37 35.07
C GLU A 38 23.32 21.25 33.98
N LYS A 39 24.64 21.17 33.81
CA LYS A 39 25.36 21.95 32.81
C LYS A 39 25.88 21.02 31.70
N PRO A 40 25.83 21.45 30.42
CA PRO A 40 26.46 20.68 29.35
C PRO A 40 27.98 20.67 29.48
N ASP A 41 28.64 19.61 29.11
CA ASP A 41 30.11 19.48 29.08
C ASP A 41 30.73 20.44 28.06
N ALA A 42 30.01 20.75 26.98
CA ALA A 42 30.40 21.70 25.96
C ALA A 42 29.18 22.35 25.32
N ILE A 43 29.29 23.61 25.01
CA ILE A 43 28.34 24.36 24.18
C ILE A 43 28.92 24.41 22.78
N ILE A 44 28.24 23.77 21.83
CA ILE A 44 28.61 23.84 20.42
C ILE A 44 27.77 24.98 19.83
N ASP A 45 28.43 25.98 19.28
CA ASP A 45 27.75 27.08 18.63
C ASP A 45 27.00 26.60 17.40
N PHE A 46 25.72 26.84 17.38
CA PHE A 46 24.83 26.32 16.36
C PHE A 46 25.23 26.67 14.91
N PRO A 47 25.64 27.90 14.60
CA PRO A 47 26.02 28.27 13.24
C PRO A 47 27.25 27.54 12.73
N VAL A 48 28.24 27.31 13.58
CA VAL A 48 29.51 26.69 13.19
C VAL A 48 29.32 25.20 12.91
N SER A 49 28.60 24.51 13.76
CA SER A 49 28.40 23.08 13.60
C SER A 49 27.41 22.72 12.49
N ALA A 50 26.50 23.64 12.11
CA ALA A 50 25.60 23.42 10.98
C ALA A 50 26.29 23.51 9.62
N THR A 51 27.38 24.28 9.55
CA THR A 51 28.15 24.44 8.31
C THR A 51 29.21 23.36 8.10
N ASP A 52 29.69 22.73 9.17
CA ASP A 52 30.77 21.74 9.11
C ASP A 52 30.30 20.28 9.09
N TYR A 53 28.99 20.09 9.04
CA TYR A 53 28.46 18.74 9.12
C TYR A 53 28.16 18.13 7.77
N GLU A 54 28.72 16.95 7.51
CA GLU A 54 28.22 15.99 6.53
C GLU A 54 26.71 15.73 6.67
N ALA A 55 26.14 16.03 7.83
CA ALA A 55 24.70 16.00 8.06
C ALA A 55 23.93 17.05 7.24
N VAL A 56 24.55 18.09 6.72
CA VAL A 56 23.92 19.02 5.79
C VAL A 56 23.57 18.31 4.49
N ASP A 57 24.43 17.41 4.02
CA ASP A 57 24.16 16.59 2.85
C ASP A 57 22.98 15.63 3.08
N VAL A 58 22.80 15.13 4.30
CA VAL A 58 21.62 14.33 4.65
C VAL A 58 20.32 15.14 4.60
N PHE A 59 20.39 16.45 4.72
CA PHE A 59 19.22 17.32 4.58
C PHE A 59 18.88 17.67 3.14
N ASN A 60 19.82 17.49 2.24
CA ASN A 60 19.62 17.75 0.82
C ASN A 60 19.03 16.55 0.08
N TRP A 61 18.87 15.39 0.72
CA TRP A 61 18.30 14.22 0.06
C TRP A 61 16.94 14.49 -0.60
N GLN A 62 16.17 15.44 -0.09
CA GLN A 62 14.90 15.83 -0.69
C GLN A 62 15.10 16.59 -2.01
N GLU A 63 16.19 17.35 -2.14
CA GLU A 63 16.58 18.01 -3.37
C GLU A 63 17.14 17.01 -4.37
N GLU A 64 17.96 16.07 -3.92
CA GLU A 64 18.46 14.97 -4.74
C GLU A 64 17.35 14.05 -5.23
N ALA A 65 16.36 13.78 -4.38
CA ALA A 65 15.19 12.99 -4.73
C ALA A 65 14.14 13.79 -5.53
N ALA A 66 14.36 15.11 -5.74
CA ALA A 66 13.42 15.93 -6.49
C ALA A 66 13.30 15.44 -7.94
N GLY A 67 12.09 15.14 -8.36
CA GLY A 67 11.84 14.58 -9.69
C GLY A 67 12.05 13.06 -9.79
N MET A 68 12.51 12.39 -8.74
CA MET A 68 12.56 10.93 -8.69
C MET A 68 11.25 10.35 -8.18
N ILE A 69 10.97 9.12 -8.56
CA ILE A 69 9.82 8.34 -8.10
C ILE A 69 10.21 7.48 -6.89
N SER A 70 9.35 7.43 -5.90
CA SER A 70 9.54 6.56 -4.74
C SER A 70 9.37 5.09 -5.12
N GLN A 71 9.89 4.16 -4.30
CA GLN A 71 9.68 2.72 -4.51
C GLN A 71 8.19 2.37 -4.62
N MET A 72 7.33 3.01 -3.84
CA MET A 72 5.89 2.77 -3.89
C MET A 72 5.29 3.23 -5.23
N GLU A 73 5.72 4.37 -5.75
CA GLU A 73 5.28 4.87 -7.04
C GLU A 73 5.86 4.04 -8.19
N PHE A 74 7.12 3.60 -8.09
CA PHE A 74 7.73 2.67 -9.04
C PHE A 74 6.88 1.39 -9.20
N VAL A 75 6.54 0.74 -8.07
CA VAL A 75 5.68 -0.46 -8.04
C VAL A 75 4.31 -0.19 -8.68
N ARG A 76 3.77 1.01 -8.47
CA ARG A 76 2.47 1.41 -9.02
C ARG A 76 2.49 1.63 -10.53
N ARG A 77 3.65 1.90 -11.10
CA ARG A 77 3.82 2.29 -12.50
C ARG A 77 4.28 1.16 -13.43
N VAL A 78 4.41 -0.06 -12.92
CA VAL A 78 4.74 -1.25 -13.71
C VAL A 78 3.63 -2.30 -13.60
N ASP A 79 3.37 -3.01 -14.70
CA ASP A 79 2.42 -4.13 -14.72
C ASP A 79 3.09 -5.40 -14.17
N ALA A 80 3.40 -5.34 -12.87
CA ALA A 80 3.98 -6.45 -12.12
C ALA A 80 3.46 -6.45 -10.69
N ALA A 81 3.39 -7.64 -10.08
CA ALA A 81 3.00 -7.75 -8.67
C ALA A 81 4.04 -7.05 -7.77
N SER A 82 3.57 -6.27 -6.79
CA SER A 82 4.43 -5.53 -5.85
C SER A 82 5.49 -6.41 -5.20
N GLU A 83 5.11 -7.62 -4.79
CA GLU A 83 6.02 -8.59 -4.17
C GLU A 83 7.16 -9.02 -5.13
N THR A 84 6.87 -9.13 -6.43
CA THR A 84 7.89 -9.44 -7.45
C THR A 84 8.87 -8.28 -7.61
N VAL A 85 8.37 -7.06 -7.70
CA VAL A 85 9.22 -5.85 -7.81
C VAL A 85 10.08 -5.70 -6.57
N GLU A 86 9.51 -5.82 -5.37
CA GLU A 86 10.22 -5.72 -4.11
C GLU A 86 11.29 -6.81 -3.95
N ARG A 87 11.01 -8.01 -4.43
CA ARG A 87 11.98 -9.10 -4.47
C ARG A 87 13.16 -8.75 -5.37
N TYR A 88 12.92 -8.27 -6.58
CA TYR A 88 13.99 -7.90 -7.52
C TYR A 88 14.83 -6.72 -7.01
N ILE A 89 14.22 -5.77 -6.30
CA ILE A 89 14.96 -4.69 -5.63
C ILE A 89 15.86 -5.26 -4.52
N ARG A 90 15.36 -6.23 -3.75
CA ARG A 90 16.12 -6.87 -2.66
C ARG A 90 17.25 -7.76 -3.19
N GLU A 91 17.03 -8.43 -4.30
CA GLU A 91 18.01 -9.29 -4.96
C GLU A 91 19.04 -8.51 -5.79
N GLY A 92 18.86 -7.19 -5.93
CA GLY A 92 19.77 -6.32 -6.70
C GLY A 92 19.56 -6.38 -8.21
N GLU A 93 18.49 -7.01 -8.68
CA GLU A 93 18.11 -7.05 -10.10
C GLU A 93 17.55 -5.69 -10.58
N ILE A 94 16.95 -4.94 -9.66
CA ILE A 94 16.52 -3.55 -9.82
C ILE A 94 17.30 -2.71 -8.82
N ILE A 95 18.12 -1.80 -9.32
CA ILE A 95 19.00 -0.98 -8.50
C ILE A 95 18.37 0.39 -8.35
N PRO A 96 18.09 0.85 -7.11
CA PRO A 96 17.66 2.23 -6.87
C PRO A 96 18.74 3.23 -7.25
N ASP A 97 18.34 4.35 -7.84
CA ASP A 97 19.26 5.44 -8.19
C ASP A 97 19.67 6.24 -6.96
N LEU A 98 18.81 6.30 -5.94
CA LEU A 98 19.10 6.93 -4.65
C LEU A 98 18.55 6.09 -3.50
N ILE A 99 19.39 5.86 -2.50
CA ILE A 99 19.02 5.18 -1.25
C ILE A 99 19.25 6.12 -0.08
N VAL A 100 18.17 6.45 0.63
CA VAL A 100 18.21 7.35 1.80
C VAL A 100 17.99 6.55 3.07
N PRO A 101 19.02 6.33 3.90
CA PRO A 101 18.88 5.66 5.18
C PRO A 101 18.14 6.56 6.17
N MET A 102 17.03 6.09 6.70
CA MET A 102 16.21 6.82 7.69
C MET A 102 16.40 6.30 9.12
N SER A 103 16.78 5.04 9.26
CA SER A 103 17.13 4.39 10.53
C SER A 103 17.87 3.07 10.23
N GLU A 104 18.35 2.37 11.25
CA GLU A 104 18.98 1.05 11.11
C GLU A 104 18.16 0.03 10.31
N HIS A 105 16.81 0.18 10.33
CA HIS A 105 15.91 -0.79 9.72
C HIS A 105 15.03 -0.18 8.62
N ARG A 106 15.22 1.09 8.28
CA ARG A 106 14.35 1.77 7.32
C ARG A 106 15.15 2.63 6.36
N THR A 107 15.02 2.30 5.09
CA THR A 107 15.56 3.07 3.97
C THR A 107 14.45 3.51 3.03
N PHE A 108 14.58 4.70 2.46
CA PHE A 108 13.80 5.10 1.32
C PHE A 108 14.62 4.88 0.05
N LYS A 109 13.95 4.41 -0.99
CA LYS A 109 14.55 4.13 -2.29
C LYS A 109 13.82 4.95 -3.33
N TYR A 110 14.60 5.58 -4.18
CA TYR A 110 14.10 6.42 -5.26
C TYR A 110 14.69 5.96 -6.59
N PHE A 111 13.96 6.20 -7.65
CA PHE A 111 14.28 5.77 -9.00
C PHE A 111 14.06 6.93 -9.95
N THR A 112 14.83 6.99 -11.03
CA THR A 112 14.59 7.89 -12.14
C THR A 112 13.54 7.31 -13.10
N GLU A 113 12.95 8.16 -13.94
CA GLU A 113 12.08 7.70 -15.03
C GLU A 113 12.84 6.74 -15.98
N GLU A 114 14.11 7.03 -16.25
CA GLU A 114 14.96 6.19 -17.09
C GLU A 114 15.14 4.78 -16.51
N THR A 115 15.35 4.68 -15.19
CA THR A 115 15.46 3.38 -14.50
C THR A 115 14.14 2.62 -14.53
N LEU A 116 13.00 3.32 -14.42
CA LEU A 116 11.68 2.72 -14.56
C LEU A 116 11.49 2.11 -15.97
N GLU A 117 11.77 2.89 -17.02
CA GLU A 117 11.62 2.46 -18.40
C GLU A 117 12.54 1.28 -18.74
N LYS A 118 13.84 1.38 -18.40
CA LYS A 118 14.81 0.30 -18.59
C LYS A 118 14.41 -0.98 -17.87
N THR A 119 13.85 -0.85 -16.67
CA THR A 119 13.40 -2.00 -15.89
C THR A 119 12.19 -2.64 -16.53
N ALA A 120 11.22 -1.83 -16.96
CA ALA A 120 10.05 -2.32 -17.66
C ALA A 120 10.43 -3.08 -18.93
N ASP A 121 11.33 -2.55 -19.73
CA ASP A 121 11.86 -3.21 -20.94
C ASP A 121 12.61 -4.51 -20.59
N LYS A 122 13.50 -4.48 -19.58
CA LYS A 122 14.29 -5.65 -19.16
C LYS A 122 13.41 -6.84 -18.79
N PHE A 123 12.29 -6.60 -18.11
CA PHE A 123 11.41 -7.66 -17.61
C PHE A 123 10.16 -7.86 -18.46
N GLY A 124 9.97 -7.09 -19.52
CA GLY A 124 8.80 -7.17 -20.38
C GLY A 124 7.52 -6.69 -19.67
N TRP A 125 7.64 -5.74 -18.72
CA TRP A 125 6.50 -5.18 -18.03
C TRP A 125 5.89 -4.01 -18.79
N GLY A 126 4.56 -3.94 -18.81
CA GLY A 126 3.87 -2.76 -19.30
C GLY A 126 4.04 -1.57 -18.33
N LEU A 127 4.20 -0.36 -18.86
CA LEU A 127 4.17 0.85 -18.05
C LEU A 127 2.73 1.25 -17.78
N ILE A 128 2.45 1.55 -16.51
CA ILE A 128 1.15 1.98 -16.01
C ILE A 128 1.23 3.46 -15.69
N ASN A 129 0.30 4.21 -16.22
CA ASN A 129 0.08 5.62 -15.92
C ASN A 129 -1.39 5.89 -15.61
N ASP A 130 -1.73 7.12 -15.29
CA ASP A 130 -3.10 7.48 -14.97
C ASP A 130 -4.06 7.28 -16.15
N ASP A 131 -3.58 7.28 -17.41
CA ASP A 131 -4.44 7.16 -18.57
C ASP A 131 -4.84 5.70 -18.85
N ASN A 132 -3.92 4.75 -18.69
CA ASN A 132 -4.18 3.33 -18.97
C ASN A 132 -4.60 2.52 -17.72
N ARG A 133 -4.52 3.11 -16.52
CA ARG A 133 -4.76 2.40 -15.26
C ARG A 133 -6.19 1.87 -15.13
N LYS A 134 -7.19 2.62 -15.62
CA LYS A 134 -8.57 2.13 -15.67
C LYS A 134 -8.70 0.90 -16.56
N GLU A 135 -8.10 0.93 -17.76
CA GLU A 135 -8.18 -0.19 -18.68
C GLU A 135 -7.47 -1.43 -18.13
N LEU A 136 -6.33 -1.26 -17.46
CA LEU A 136 -5.67 -2.36 -16.77
C LEU A 136 -6.59 -2.99 -15.71
N PHE A 137 -7.30 -2.18 -14.94
CA PHE A 137 -8.27 -2.68 -13.96
C PHE A 137 -9.41 -3.46 -14.65
N MET A 138 -9.97 -2.93 -15.73
CA MET A 138 -11.00 -3.60 -16.52
C MET A 138 -10.50 -4.95 -17.07
N GLU A 139 -9.27 -4.98 -17.57
CA GLU A 139 -8.66 -6.20 -18.10
C GLU A 139 -8.44 -7.25 -17.01
N MET A 140 -8.00 -6.83 -15.81
CA MET A 140 -7.90 -7.71 -14.64
C MET A 140 -9.25 -8.35 -14.27
N ILE A 141 -10.35 -7.62 -14.45
CA ILE A 141 -11.70 -8.14 -14.24
C ILE A 141 -12.09 -9.13 -15.33
N ARG A 142 -11.83 -8.81 -16.60
CA ARG A 142 -12.14 -9.69 -17.75
C ARG A 142 -11.34 -11.00 -17.70
N GLN A 143 -10.04 -10.91 -17.37
CA GLN A 143 -9.13 -12.06 -17.30
C GLN A 143 -9.12 -12.75 -15.93
N MET A 144 -10.04 -12.38 -15.04
CA MET A 144 -10.09 -12.89 -13.68
C MET A 144 -10.01 -14.42 -13.64
N ASP A 145 -8.89 -14.94 -13.13
CA ASP A 145 -8.72 -16.36 -12.88
C ASP A 145 -9.35 -16.78 -11.55
N MET A 146 -10.06 -17.89 -11.53
CA MET A 146 -10.94 -18.28 -10.44
C MET A 146 -10.59 -19.64 -9.85
N SER A 147 -9.86 -19.63 -8.75
CA SER A 147 -9.71 -20.80 -7.88
C SER A 147 -10.93 -21.01 -6.97
N TYR A 148 -11.56 -19.90 -6.54
CA TYR A 148 -12.80 -19.82 -5.78
C TYR A 148 -13.68 -18.72 -6.38
N SER A 149 -14.97 -18.67 -5.98
CA SER A 149 -15.89 -17.61 -6.40
C SER A 149 -15.61 -16.24 -5.73
N TYR A 150 -14.55 -16.11 -4.94
CA TYR A 150 -14.32 -14.98 -4.04
C TYR A 150 -14.03 -13.67 -4.74
N LYS A 151 -13.26 -13.69 -5.85
CA LYS A 151 -12.88 -12.45 -6.56
C LYS A 151 -14.08 -11.68 -7.12
N PRO A 152 -14.99 -12.30 -7.90
CA PRO A 152 -16.17 -11.58 -8.37
C PRO A 152 -17.11 -11.20 -7.24
N VAL A 153 -17.20 -12.00 -6.15
CA VAL A 153 -18.01 -11.62 -4.97
C VAL A 153 -17.42 -10.38 -4.29
N LEU A 154 -16.08 -10.26 -4.18
CA LEU A 154 -15.41 -9.06 -3.66
C LEU A 154 -15.71 -7.83 -4.52
N ILE A 155 -15.57 -7.95 -5.83
CA ILE A 155 -15.82 -6.83 -6.74
C ILE A 155 -17.29 -6.39 -6.68
N LYS A 156 -18.24 -7.33 -6.64
CA LYS A 156 -19.67 -7.02 -6.45
C LYS A 156 -19.95 -6.32 -5.12
N ALA A 157 -19.30 -6.76 -4.03
CA ALA A 157 -19.42 -6.09 -2.73
C ALA A 157 -18.92 -4.63 -2.80
N ILE A 158 -17.79 -4.39 -3.48
CA ILE A 158 -17.23 -3.05 -3.69
C ILE A 158 -18.20 -2.18 -4.51
N LEU A 159 -18.68 -2.67 -5.64
CA LEU A 159 -19.62 -1.92 -6.48
C LEU A 159 -20.92 -1.56 -5.75
N THR A 160 -21.37 -2.44 -4.84
CA THR A 160 -22.63 -2.25 -4.11
C THR A 160 -22.51 -1.26 -2.95
N HIS A 161 -21.37 -1.26 -2.26
CA HIS A 161 -21.26 -0.57 -0.96
C HIS A 161 -20.17 0.51 -0.89
N ALA A 162 -19.36 0.69 -1.95
CA ALA A 162 -18.34 1.73 -1.93
C ALA A 162 -18.99 3.14 -1.97
N ASP A 163 -18.36 4.05 -1.22
CA ASP A 163 -18.75 5.47 -1.27
C ASP A 163 -18.32 6.16 -2.57
N GLY A 164 -18.68 7.43 -2.74
CA GLY A 164 -18.32 8.23 -3.91
C GLY A 164 -16.80 8.36 -4.15
N LYS A 165 -15.96 7.96 -3.18
CA LYS A 165 -14.49 7.95 -3.27
C LYS A 165 -13.91 6.54 -3.46
N GLY A 166 -14.76 5.52 -3.64
CA GLY A 166 -14.31 4.13 -3.80
C GLY A 166 -13.89 3.45 -2.51
N ARG A 167 -14.38 3.91 -1.36
CA ARG A 167 -14.04 3.37 -0.04
C ARG A 167 -15.18 2.55 0.52
N ILE A 168 -14.85 1.41 1.11
CA ILE A 168 -15.81 0.52 1.75
C ILE A 168 -15.25 0.00 3.08
N LYS A 169 -16.10 -0.11 4.11
CA LYS A 169 -15.73 -0.78 5.36
C LYS A 169 -15.55 -2.28 5.13
N LEU A 170 -14.51 -2.85 5.69
CA LEU A 170 -14.25 -4.28 5.57
C LEU A 170 -15.43 -5.12 6.13
N ASP A 171 -16.09 -4.63 7.16
CA ASP A 171 -17.28 -5.30 7.74
C ASP A 171 -18.43 -5.42 6.74
N ASN A 172 -18.66 -4.39 5.90
CA ASN A 172 -19.68 -4.44 4.85
C ASN A 172 -19.34 -5.50 3.78
N ILE A 173 -18.05 -5.67 3.47
CA ILE A 173 -17.60 -6.74 2.56
C ILE A 173 -17.88 -8.11 3.19
N VAL A 174 -17.56 -8.28 4.47
CA VAL A 174 -17.84 -9.53 5.20
C VAL A 174 -19.32 -9.84 5.19
N GLU A 175 -20.16 -8.87 5.50
CA GLU A 175 -21.62 -9.02 5.49
C GLU A 175 -22.14 -9.42 4.10
N TYR A 176 -21.62 -8.78 3.03
CA TYR A 176 -21.96 -9.13 1.66
C TYR A 176 -21.58 -10.58 1.33
N PHE A 177 -20.37 -11.02 1.70
CA PHE A 177 -19.92 -12.40 1.50
C PHE A 177 -20.81 -13.39 2.25
N LYS A 178 -21.10 -13.13 3.52
CA LYS A 178 -21.99 -13.98 4.33
C LYS A 178 -23.35 -14.12 3.67
N LYS A 179 -23.97 -13.01 3.34
CA LYS A 179 -25.28 -13.00 2.67
C LYS A 179 -25.24 -13.77 1.35
N TYR A 180 -24.24 -13.52 0.50
CA TYR A 180 -24.12 -14.20 -0.78
C TYR A 180 -24.07 -15.74 -0.64
N TYR A 181 -23.27 -16.26 0.29
CA TYR A 181 -23.13 -17.70 0.47
C TYR A 181 -24.28 -18.31 1.26
N GLU A 182 -24.91 -17.59 2.15
CA GLU A 182 -26.15 -17.99 2.84
C GLU A 182 -27.32 -18.08 1.87
N ASP A 183 -27.50 -17.10 0.99
CA ASP A 183 -28.52 -17.11 -0.05
C ASP A 183 -28.36 -18.33 -0.96
N ARG A 184 -27.14 -18.67 -1.35
CA ARG A 184 -26.88 -19.89 -2.14
C ARG A 184 -27.24 -21.16 -1.37
N ARG A 185 -26.90 -21.24 -0.08
CA ARG A 185 -27.23 -22.38 0.77
C ARG A 185 -28.74 -22.56 0.93
N ASN A 186 -29.42 -21.46 1.20
CA ASN A 186 -30.87 -21.45 1.41
C ASN A 186 -31.66 -21.85 0.15
N ASN A 187 -31.11 -21.57 -1.02
CA ASN A 187 -31.66 -21.97 -2.32
C ASN A 187 -31.20 -23.38 -2.79
N GLY A 188 -30.51 -24.14 -1.93
CA GLY A 188 -30.03 -25.48 -2.27
C GLY A 188 -28.94 -25.49 -3.37
N LEU A 189 -28.29 -24.36 -3.61
CA LEU A 189 -27.22 -24.23 -4.60
C LEU A 189 -25.86 -24.57 -4.00
N ILE A 190 -24.93 -24.98 -4.84
CA ILE A 190 -23.54 -25.19 -4.43
C ILE A 190 -22.98 -23.87 -3.90
N VAL A 191 -22.58 -23.87 -2.65
CA VAL A 191 -22.07 -22.66 -1.95
C VAL A 191 -20.67 -22.31 -2.44
N GLU A 192 -19.74 -23.27 -2.30
CA GLU A 192 -18.34 -23.15 -2.70
C GLU A 192 -17.68 -24.56 -2.67
N LYS A 193 -16.39 -24.67 -2.99
CA LYS A 193 -15.61 -25.90 -2.79
C LYS A 193 -15.67 -26.33 -1.31
N ALA A 194 -15.71 -27.62 -1.06
CA ALA A 194 -15.89 -28.20 0.29
C ALA A 194 -14.83 -27.77 1.31
N ASN A 195 -13.62 -27.40 0.88
CA ASN A 195 -12.56 -26.91 1.75
C ASN A 195 -12.70 -25.42 2.12
N SER A 196 -13.58 -24.67 1.47
CA SER A 196 -13.86 -23.25 1.78
C SER A 196 -14.51 -23.12 3.15
N ILE A 197 -14.15 -22.05 3.89
CA ILE A 197 -14.82 -21.70 5.14
C ILE A 197 -16.31 -21.38 4.92
N PHE A 198 -16.63 -20.74 3.79
CA PHE A 198 -18.00 -20.37 3.44
C PHE A 198 -18.88 -21.61 3.11
N ALA A 199 -18.28 -22.67 2.55
CA ALA A 199 -18.97 -23.93 2.34
C ALA A 199 -19.21 -24.68 3.67
N LYS A 200 -18.20 -24.72 4.53
CA LYS A 200 -18.28 -25.39 5.83
C LYS A 200 -19.28 -24.73 6.78
N GLY A 201 -19.35 -23.39 6.74
CA GLY A 201 -20.15 -22.63 7.70
C GLY A 201 -19.52 -22.57 9.11
N GLY A 202 -20.19 -21.94 10.06
CA GLY A 202 -19.74 -21.85 11.46
C GLY A 202 -18.51 -20.96 11.70
N TYR A 203 -18.08 -20.18 10.71
CA TYR A 203 -16.94 -19.25 10.80
C TYR A 203 -17.35 -17.93 11.48
N THR A 204 -16.40 -17.31 12.15
CA THR A 204 -16.53 -15.98 12.75
C THR A 204 -16.27 -14.89 11.72
N ASP A 205 -16.69 -13.64 12.00
CA ASP A 205 -16.41 -12.50 11.15
C ASP A 205 -14.89 -12.26 10.98
N LYS A 206 -14.09 -12.49 12.03
CA LYS A 206 -12.63 -12.40 11.97
C LYS A 206 -12.02 -13.44 11.04
N GLU A 207 -12.55 -14.64 10.99
CA GLU A 207 -12.10 -15.68 10.06
C GLU A 207 -12.49 -15.33 8.62
N ALA A 208 -13.70 -14.81 8.41
CA ALA A 208 -14.13 -14.32 7.11
C ALA A 208 -13.23 -13.14 6.64
N GLN A 209 -12.97 -12.15 7.48
CA GLN A 209 -12.07 -11.03 7.19
C GLN A 209 -10.68 -11.54 6.77
N ARG A 210 -10.10 -12.43 7.56
CA ARG A 210 -8.78 -13.02 7.26
C ARG A 210 -8.77 -13.74 5.92
N ASN A 211 -9.79 -14.52 5.64
CA ASN A 211 -9.92 -15.25 4.38
C ASN A 211 -10.05 -14.30 3.19
N ILE A 212 -10.91 -13.28 3.29
CA ILE A 212 -11.13 -12.27 2.25
C ILE A 212 -9.85 -11.49 1.96
N LEU A 213 -9.11 -11.09 2.99
CA LEU A 213 -7.85 -10.34 2.84
C LEU A 213 -6.72 -11.20 2.27
N ALA A 214 -6.66 -12.48 2.66
CA ALA A 214 -5.65 -13.41 2.12
C ALA A 214 -5.95 -13.82 0.67
N ASN A 215 -7.22 -13.96 0.34
CA ASN A 215 -7.70 -14.36 -0.99
C ASN A 215 -9.21 -14.06 -1.09
N PRO A 216 -9.70 -13.11 -1.80
CA PRO A 216 -9.27 -12.57 -3.09
C PRO A 216 -8.55 -11.21 -3.07
N PHE A 217 -8.62 -10.48 -1.94
CA PHE A 217 -8.13 -9.10 -1.88
C PHE A 217 -6.65 -8.99 -2.24
N LYS A 218 -5.81 -9.90 -1.74
CA LYS A 218 -4.35 -9.86 -1.93
C LYS A 218 -3.92 -9.69 -3.39
N ARG A 219 -4.60 -10.35 -4.34
CA ARG A 219 -4.28 -10.22 -5.77
C ARG A 219 -4.46 -8.79 -6.30
N PHE A 220 -5.52 -8.12 -5.89
CA PHE A 220 -5.77 -6.73 -6.30
C PHE A 220 -4.86 -5.74 -5.56
N GLU A 221 -4.50 -6.05 -4.31
CA GLU A 221 -3.52 -5.28 -3.55
C GLU A 221 -2.13 -5.36 -4.19
N ASP A 222 -1.69 -6.54 -4.60
CA ASP A 222 -0.40 -6.77 -5.26
C ASP A 222 -0.26 -6.00 -6.58
N MET A 223 -1.38 -5.79 -7.27
CA MET A 223 -1.45 -4.98 -8.49
C MET A 223 -1.77 -3.50 -8.19
N GLN A 224 -1.74 -3.10 -6.93
CA GLN A 224 -2.02 -1.72 -6.49
C GLN A 224 -3.40 -1.19 -6.93
N MET A 225 -4.37 -2.07 -7.15
CA MET A 225 -5.74 -1.70 -7.52
C MET A 225 -6.65 -1.53 -6.31
N LEU A 226 -6.35 -2.24 -5.22
CA LEU A 226 -7.02 -2.11 -3.92
C LEU A 226 -5.98 -1.83 -2.83
N ARG A 227 -6.38 -1.09 -1.81
CA ARG A 227 -5.57 -0.83 -0.62
C ARG A 227 -6.38 -1.06 0.65
N HIS A 228 -5.78 -1.69 1.65
CA HIS A 228 -6.37 -1.86 2.97
C HIS A 228 -5.74 -0.92 4.00
N THR A 229 -6.53 0.03 4.51
CA THR A 229 -6.14 0.88 5.63
C THR A 229 -6.55 0.21 6.95
N LYS A 230 -5.65 -0.58 7.52
CA LYS A 230 -5.89 -1.43 8.70
C LYS A 230 -6.45 -0.69 9.90
N THR A 231 -5.92 0.53 10.18
CA THR A 231 -6.33 1.34 11.35
C THR A 231 -7.78 1.81 11.26
N LEU A 232 -8.32 1.94 10.06
CA LEU A 232 -9.70 2.36 9.80
C LEU A 232 -10.62 1.20 9.42
N GLY A 233 -10.08 0.02 9.15
CA GLY A 233 -10.84 -1.11 8.63
C GLY A 233 -11.49 -0.82 7.28
N ILE A 234 -10.81 -0.05 6.42
CA ILE A 234 -11.35 0.41 5.13
C ILE A 234 -10.53 -0.20 4.00
N ILE A 235 -11.23 -0.70 2.99
CA ILE A 235 -10.68 -1.03 1.68
C ILE A 235 -11.01 0.11 0.72
N GLU A 236 -10.03 0.52 -0.07
CA GLU A 236 -10.14 1.59 -1.05
C GLU A 236 -9.76 1.05 -2.43
N VAL A 237 -10.54 1.36 -3.44
CA VAL A 237 -10.15 1.21 -4.84
C VAL A 237 -9.15 2.31 -5.18
N ASP A 238 -8.17 2.03 -6.05
CA ASP A 238 -7.29 3.08 -6.55
C ASP A 238 -8.09 4.31 -7.02
N SER A 239 -7.69 5.47 -6.52
CA SER A 239 -8.48 6.71 -6.71
C SER A 239 -8.54 7.16 -8.17
N THR A 240 -7.49 6.86 -8.96
CA THR A 240 -7.46 7.16 -10.40
C THR A 240 -8.43 6.26 -11.15
N VAL A 241 -8.46 4.97 -10.80
CA VAL A 241 -9.42 4.01 -11.35
C VAL A 241 -10.84 4.45 -11.00
N TRP A 242 -11.13 4.63 -9.70
CA TRP A 242 -12.50 4.90 -9.24
C TRP A 242 -13.11 6.16 -9.85
N LYS A 243 -12.31 7.23 -9.96
CA LYS A 243 -12.77 8.50 -10.56
C LYS A 243 -13.06 8.40 -12.06
N LYS A 244 -12.40 7.47 -12.75
CA LYS A 244 -12.57 7.28 -14.20
C LYS A 244 -13.61 6.21 -14.55
N LEU A 245 -14.10 5.42 -13.56
CA LEU A 245 -15.18 4.46 -13.79
C LEU A 245 -16.50 5.17 -13.96
N THR A 246 -17.12 5.00 -15.12
CA THR A 246 -18.48 5.45 -15.40
C THR A 246 -19.51 4.45 -14.87
N ASP A 247 -20.79 4.79 -14.88
CA ASP A 247 -21.83 3.86 -14.47
C ASP A 247 -22.00 2.70 -15.48
N GLU A 248 -21.69 2.94 -16.75
CA GLU A 248 -21.60 1.90 -17.77
C GLU A 248 -20.45 0.92 -17.48
N ASP A 249 -19.27 1.44 -17.12
CA ASP A 249 -18.14 0.58 -16.71
C ASP A 249 -18.51 -0.29 -15.51
N LYS A 250 -19.15 0.29 -14.48
CA LYS A 250 -19.60 -0.46 -13.29
C LYS A 250 -20.63 -1.52 -13.63
N SER A 251 -21.53 -1.22 -14.55
CA SER A 251 -22.52 -2.17 -15.05
C SER A 251 -21.86 -3.30 -15.83
N GLU A 252 -20.88 -3.00 -16.67
CA GLU A 252 -20.07 -4.00 -17.38
C GLU A 252 -19.30 -4.89 -16.40
N ILE A 253 -18.63 -4.31 -15.39
CA ILE A 253 -17.92 -5.07 -14.35
C ILE A 253 -18.88 -6.02 -13.63
N SER A 254 -20.06 -5.53 -13.26
CA SER A 254 -21.09 -6.35 -12.58
C SER A 254 -21.49 -7.54 -13.46
N ARG A 255 -21.77 -7.30 -14.74
CA ARG A 255 -22.12 -8.35 -15.71
C ARG A 255 -21.00 -9.39 -15.85
N ILE A 256 -19.74 -8.95 -16.02
CA ILE A 256 -18.59 -9.86 -16.11
C ILE A 256 -18.49 -10.71 -14.83
N CYS A 257 -18.66 -10.10 -13.65
CA CYS A 257 -18.64 -10.85 -12.40
C CYS A 257 -19.73 -11.90 -12.33
N GLU A 258 -20.93 -11.62 -12.83
CA GLU A 258 -22.04 -12.60 -12.91
C GLU A 258 -21.72 -13.73 -13.86
N GLU A 259 -21.25 -13.44 -15.06
CA GLU A 259 -20.84 -14.45 -16.04
C GLU A 259 -19.74 -15.37 -15.50
N LYS A 260 -18.73 -14.78 -14.82
CA LYS A 260 -17.65 -15.55 -14.18
C LYS A 260 -18.19 -16.45 -13.06
N LEU A 261 -19.14 -15.98 -12.27
CA LEU A 261 -19.78 -16.78 -11.22
C LEU A 261 -20.59 -17.93 -11.83
N GLU A 262 -21.37 -17.69 -12.87
CA GLU A 262 -22.11 -18.73 -13.58
C GLU A 262 -21.18 -19.79 -14.17
N GLU A 263 -20.12 -19.36 -14.85
CA GLU A 263 -19.11 -20.25 -15.42
C GLU A 263 -18.42 -21.08 -14.33
N TYR A 264 -18.08 -20.44 -13.21
CA TYR A 264 -17.45 -21.11 -12.08
C TYR A 264 -18.32 -22.22 -11.52
N TYR A 265 -19.60 -21.93 -11.27
CA TYR A 265 -20.50 -22.91 -10.69
C TYR A 265 -20.99 -23.99 -11.66
N LYS A 266 -20.91 -23.76 -12.97
CA LYS A 266 -21.15 -24.82 -13.98
C LYS A 266 -20.15 -25.96 -13.86
N ARG A 267 -18.96 -25.72 -13.34
CA ARG A 267 -17.91 -26.76 -13.16
C ARG A 267 -18.25 -27.82 -12.10
N PHE A 268 -19.27 -27.58 -11.31
CA PHE A 268 -19.69 -28.47 -10.20
C PHE A 268 -21.02 -29.20 -10.52
N LYS A 269 -21.62 -28.94 -11.66
CA LYS A 269 -22.79 -29.66 -12.16
C LYS A 269 -22.35 -30.87 -12.98
#